data_8bb1718d90ee432b2ded2cf8ef0d394e
#
_entry.id   8bb1718d90ee432b2ded2cf8ef0d394e
#
_cell.length_a   1.000
_cell.length_b   1.000
_cell.length_c   1.000
_cell.angle_alpha   90.00
_cell.angle_beta   90.00
_cell.angle_gamma   90.00
#
_symmetry.space_group_name_H-M   'P 1'
#
loop_
_entity.id
_entity.type
_entity.pdbx_description
1 polymer ?
#
loop_
_entity_poly.entity_id
_entity_poly.type
_entity_poly.pdbx_seq_one_letter_code
_entity_poly.pdbx_strand_id
1 'polypeptide(L)'
;MSEKTEKNTTKGRPKIQLDGDQIRRLAELQCSRGEIAYVMKCSVDTLDRHHKADINQGKAQGKIKLRRAMYRNAVEKDNAVMQIWLSKNYLGFQDNPATEESSSILPWEESKDDSK
;
A
#
# COMPACT_ATOMS: atom_id res chain seq x y z
N MET A 1 28.47 -21.91 -3.80
CA MET A 1 28.25 -22.22 -3.62
C MET A 1 27.76 -22.48 -3.45
N SER A 2 27.59 -22.34 -3.39
CA SER A 2 27.15 -22.71 -3.09
C SER A 2 26.81 -23.29 -2.77
N GLU A 3 27.04 -23.44 -2.61
CA GLU A 3 26.75 -24.08 -2.25
C GLU A 3 26.25 -24.27 -1.45
N LYS A 4 26.32 -23.87 -1.02
CA LYS A 4 25.84 -23.98 -0.19
C LYS A 4 24.87 -24.25 0.12
N THR A 5 24.34 -24.22 -0.04
CA THR A 5 23.44 -24.42 0.08
C THR A 5 22.95 -25.48 0.10
N GLU A 6 22.89 -26.06 -0.17
CA GLU A 6 22.48 -27.06 -0.13
C GLU A 6 22.59 -27.73 0.70
N LYS A 7 23.03 -27.66 1.22
CA LYS A 7 23.29 -28.34 2.04
C LYS A 7 22.57 -28.44 2.98
N ASN A 8 21.99 -28.08 3.18
CA ASN A 8 21.32 -28.08 4.14
C ASN A 8 20.34 -28.87 4.03
N THR A 9 20.18 -29.23 3.60
CA THR A 9 19.26 -29.85 3.38
C THR A 9 19.14 -30.89 4.01
N THR A 10 19.25 -31.19 4.35
CA THR A 10 19.42 -32.09 4.93
C THR A 10 18.55 -33.00 5.30
N LYS A 11 18.14 -33.24 6.06
CA LYS A 11 17.36 -34.11 6.49
C LYS A 11 16.07 -33.87 6.25
N GLY A 12 15.19 -34.57 5.99
CA GLY A 12 13.86 -34.38 5.82
C GLY A 12 13.61 -33.70 4.55
N ARG A 13 12.62 -32.89 4.49
CA ARG A 13 12.31 -32.18 3.38
C ARG A 13 13.13 -30.99 3.25
N PRO A 14 13.62 -30.62 2.14
CA PRO A 14 14.41 -29.41 1.97
C PRO A 14 13.54 -28.21 2.21
N LYS A 15 14.18 -27.18 2.74
CA LYS A 15 13.49 -25.97 2.95
C LYS A 15 13.26 -25.29 1.67
N ILE A 16 12.11 -24.72 1.47
CA ILE A 16 11.82 -23.96 0.26
C ILE A 16 12.53 -22.65 0.32
N GLN A 17 13.25 -22.35 -0.73
CA GLN A 17 13.96 -21.08 -0.83
C GLN A 17 13.13 -20.13 -1.65
N LEU A 18 12.68 -19.08 -1.04
CA LEU A 18 11.85 -18.10 -1.73
C LEU A 18 12.63 -16.83 -1.94
N ASP A 19 12.33 -16.16 -3.03
CA ASP A 19 12.99 -14.91 -3.36
C ASP A 19 12.31 -13.76 -2.65
N GLY A 20 12.97 -13.24 -1.64
CA GLY A 20 12.41 -12.13 -0.86
C GLY A 20 12.16 -10.90 -1.69
N ASP A 21 12.99 -10.66 -2.70
CA ASP A 21 12.81 -9.49 -3.56
C ASP A 21 11.52 -9.61 -4.36
N GLN A 22 11.22 -10.80 -4.84
CA GLN A 22 10.00 -11.00 -5.59
C GLN A 22 8.80 -10.86 -4.67
N ILE A 23 8.90 -11.34 -3.45
CA ILE A 23 7.83 -11.19 -2.48
C ILE A 23 7.58 -9.71 -2.20
N ARG A 24 8.64 -8.93 -2.04
CA ARG A 24 8.48 -7.51 -1.80
C ARG A 24 7.82 -6.82 -3.00
N ARG A 25 8.19 -7.20 -4.21
CA ARG A 25 7.59 -6.59 -5.39
C ARG A 25 6.10 -6.90 -5.49
N LEU A 26 5.72 -8.12 -5.17
CA LEU A 26 4.31 -8.47 -5.15
C LEU A 26 3.57 -7.71 -4.07
N ALA A 27 4.20 -7.54 -2.92
CA ALA A 27 3.60 -6.79 -1.85
C ALA A 27 3.46 -5.32 -2.21
N GLU A 28 4.39 -4.77 -2.99
CA GLU A 28 4.27 -3.39 -3.44
C GLU A 28 3.02 -3.19 -4.27
N LEU A 29 2.62 -4.21 -5.01
CA LEU A 29 1.40 -4.14 -5.79
C LEU A 29 0.17 -4.38 -4.93
N GLN A 30 0.36 -4.48 -3.64
CA GLN A 30 -0.71 -4.69 -2.67
C GLN A 30 -1.38 -6.04 -2.82
N CYS A 31 -0.65 -7.03 -3.30
CA CYS A 31 -1.19 -8.36 -3.38
C CYS A 31 -1.43 -8.89 -1.96
N SER A 32 -2.48 -9.65 -1.80
CA SER A 32 -2.76 -10.24 -0.50
C SER A 32 -1.78 -11.37 -0.24
N ARG A 33 -1.71 -11.80 1.01
CA ARG A 33 -0.85 -12.92 1.36
C ARG A 33 -1.21 -14.16 0.58
N GLY A 34 -2.49 -14.37 0.36
CA GLY A 34 -2.92 -15.53 -0.42
C GLY A 34 -2.45 -15.45 -1.86
N GLU A 35 -2.50 -14.25 -2.43
CA GLU A 35 -2.05 -14.08 -3.79
C GLU A 35 -0.55 -14.29 -3.90
N ILE A 36 0.19 -13.76 -2.95
CA ILE A 36 1.64 -13.94 -2.94
C ILE A 36 1.98 -15.42 -2.78
N ALA A 37 1.28 -16.09 -1.88
CA ALA A 37 1.52 -17.50 -1.66
C ALA A 37 1.25 -18.30 -2.92
N TYR A 38 0.20 -17.93 -3.64
CA TYR A 38 -0.14 -18.61 -4.86
C TYR A 38 0.97 -18.45 -5.91
N VAL A 39 1.45 -17.24 -6.08
CA VAL A 39 2.49 -16.98 -7.06
C VAL A 39 3.80 -17.65 -6.66
N MET A 40 4.14 -17.60 -5.38
CA MET A 40 5.39 -18.16 -4.91
C MET A 40 5.30 -19.66 -4.67
N LYS A 41 4.13 -20.22 -4.84
CA LYS A 41 3.90 -21.65 -4.67
C LYS A 41 4.27 -22.15 -3.29
N CYS A 42 3.81 -21.43 -2.30
CA CYS A 42 4.04 -21.82 -0.91
C CYS A 42 2.76 -21.53 -0.13
N SER A 43 2.78 -21.86 1.15
CA SER A 43 1.61 -21.60 1.97
C SER A 43 1.69 -20.22 2.57
N VAL A 44 0.54 -19.70 2.96
CA VAL A 44 0.50 -18.41 3.65
C VAL A 44 1.28 -18.50 4.95
N ASP A 45 1.21 -19.66 5.61
CA ASP A 45 1.93 -19.85 6.84
C ASP A 45 3.43 -19.72 6.66
N THR A 46 3.95 -20.22 5.55
CA THR A 46 5.36 -20.10 5.24
C THR A 46 5.74 -18.63 5.06
N LEU A 47 4.89 -17.88 4.37
CA LEU A 47 5.15 -16.47 4.18
C LEU A 47 5.18 -15.75 5.52
N ASP A 48 4.20 -16.02 6.36
CA ASP A 48 4.13 -15.36 7.64
C ASP A 48 5.31 -15.70 8.52
N ARG A 49 5.76 -16.92 8.41
CA ARG A 49 6.83 -17.38 9.27
C ARG A 49 8.19 -16.83 8.87
N HIS A 50 8.44 -16.72 7.57
CA HIS A 50 9.77 -16.40 7.10
C HIS A 50 9.91 -15.10 6.34
N HIS A 51 8.80 -14.55 5.85
CA HIS A 51 8.88 -13.37 4.99
C HIS A 51 7.93 -12.25 5.38
N LYS A 52 7.52 -12.25 6.64
CA LYS A 52 6.59 -11.24 7.09
C LYS A 52 7.17 -9.84 6.93
N ALA A 53 8.45 -9.69 7.23
CA ALA A 53 9.08 -8.38 7.11
C ALA A 53 9.14 -7.93 5.65
N ASP A 54 9.40 -8.85 4.74
CA ASP A 54 9.43 -8.52 3.32
C ASP A 54 8.07 -8.04 2.85
N ILE A 55 7.02 -8.71 3.29
CA ILE A 55 5.67 -8.34 2.90
C ILE A 55 5.32 -6.97 3.45
N ASN A 56 5.60 -6.74 4.72
CA ASN A 56 5.28 -5.47 5.34
C ASN A 56 6.05 -4.33 4.68
N GLN A 57 7.32 -4.55 4.40
CA GLN A 57 8.13 -3.54 3.76
C GLN A 57 7.63 -3.24 2.35
N GLY A 58 7.29 -4.28 1.60
CA GLY A 58 6.79 -4.09 0.25
C GLY A 58 5.48 -3.33 0.25
N LYS A 59 4.57 -3.69 1.14
CA LYS A 59 3.29 -3.02 1.19
C LYS A 59 3.45 -1.54 1.54
N ALA A 60 4.32 -1.24 2.48
CA ALA A 60 4.55 0.14 2.85
C ALA A 60 5.15 0.92 1.68
N GLN A 61 6.11 0.33 1.01
CA GLN A 61 6.74 1.01 -0.12
C GLN A 61 5.78 1.24 -1.26
N GLY A 62 4.90 0.26 -1.51
CA GLY A 62 3.91 0.41 -2.56
C GLY A 62 2.95 1.54 -2.27
N LYS A 63 2.53 1.65 -1.02
CA LYS A 63 1.64 2.73 -0.63
C LYS A 63 2.32 4.08 -0.78
N ILE A 64 3.60 4.15 -0.43
CA ILE A 64 4.33 5.39 -0.57
C ILE A 64 4.47 5.77 -2.04
N LYS A 65 4.77 4.81 -2.90
CA LYS A 65 4.90 5.09 -4.31
C LYS A 65 3.59 5.57 -4.92
N LEU A 66 2.50 4.91 -4.54
CA LEU A 66 1.20 5.31 -5.05
C LEU A 66 0.84 6.71 -4.55
N ARG A 67 1.05 6.96 -3.26
CA ARG A 67 0.75 8.24 -2.68
C ARG A 67 1.56 9.34 -3.36
N ARG A 68 2.82 9.08 -3.65
CA ARG A 68 3.68 10.04 -4.32
C ARG A 68 3.16 10.35 -5.73
N ALA A 69 2.74 9.31 -6.44
CA ALA A 69 2.21 9.49 -7.78
C ALA A 69 0.91 10.28 -7.75
N MET A 70 0.06 10.01 -6.76
CA MET A 70 -1.20 10.73 -6.64
C MET A 70 -0.97 12.19 -6.30
N TYR A 71 -0.04 12.47 -5.41
CA TYR A 71 0.29 13.83 -5.07
C TYR A 71 0.86 14.57 -6.27
N ARG A 72 1.74 13.92 -7.01
CA ARG A 72 2.32 14.54 -8.17
C ARG A 72 1.23 14.85 -9.21
N ASN A 73 0.31 13.93 -9.38
CA ASN A 73 -0.77 14.13 -10.33
C ASN A 73 -1.65 15.26 -9.90
N ALA A 74 -1.98 15.34 -8.62
CA ALA A 74 -2.86 16.38 -8.13
C ALA A 74 -2.18 17.75 -8.16
N VAL A 75 -0.93 17.80 -7.73
CA VAL A 75 -0.25 19.07 -7.56
C VAL A 75 0.36 19.58 -8.85
N GLU A 76 1.02 18.71 -9.58
CA GLU A 76 1.72 19.16 -10.77
C GLU A 76 0.87 19.16 -12.02
N LYS A 77 -0.09 18.25 -12.08
CA LYS A 77 -0.94 18.17 -13.24
C LYS A 77 -2.34 18.70 -13.02
N ASP A 78 -2.56 19.26 -11.86
CA ASP A 78 -3.86 19.85 -11.51
C ASP A 78 -5.04 18.94 -11.79
N ASN A 79 -4.90 17.69 -11.47
CA ASN A 79 -5.98 16.75 -11.67
C ASN A 79 -7.04 16.94 -10.59
N ALA A 80 -8.18 17.47 -10.99
CA ALA A 80 -9.24 17.78 -10.02
C ALA A 80 -9.76 16.57 -9.28
N VAL A 81 -9.91 15.47 -9.99
CA VAL A 81 -10.42 14.27 -9.34
C VAL A 81 -9.47 13.80 -8.25
N MET A 82 -8.18 13.83 -8.54
CA MET A 82 -7.20 13.40 -7.58
C MET A 82 -7.11 14.38 -6.41
N GLN A 83 -7.26 15.69 -6.69
CA GLN A 83 -7.25 16.68 -5.64
C GLN A 83 -8.41 16.47 -4.68
N ILE A 84 -9.58 16.15 -5.21
CA ILE A 84 -10.74 15.88 -4.38
C ILE A 84 -10.53 14.65 -3.54
N TRP A 85 -10.04 13.59 -4.16
CA TRP A 85 -9.84 12.34 -3.44
C TRP A 85 -8.83 12.50 -2.31
N LEU A 86 -7.73 13.18 -2.59
CA LEU A 86 -6.70 13.37 -1.58
C LEU A 86 -7.18 14.26 -0.46
N SER A 87 -7.99 15.27 -0.78
CA SER A 87 -8.48 16.15 0.26
C SER A 87 -9.38 15.39 1.22
N LYS A 88 -10.22 14.50 0.71
CA LYS A 88 -11.08 13.74 1.58
C LYS A 88 -10.31 12.78 2.45
N ASN A 89 -9.31 12.15 1.89
CA ASN A 89 -8.60 11.10 2.60
C ASN A 89 -7.48 11.59 3.52
N TYR A 90 -6.92 12.73 3.22
CA TYR A 90 -5.79 13.20 4.02
C TYR A 90 -6.05 14.51 4.74
N LEU A 91 -7.02 15.31 4.28
CA LEU A 91 -7.30 16.57 4.92
C LEU A 91 -8.65 16.58 5.63
N GLY A 92 -9.39 15.50 5.49
CA GLY A 92 -10.64 15.38 6.22
C GLY A 92 -11.83 16.11 5.60
N PHE A 93 -11.71 16.55 4.36
CA PHE A 93 -12.83 17.20 3.72
C PHE A 93 -13.89 16.16 3.39
N GLN A 94 -15.13 16.57 3.38
CA GLN A 94 -16.23 15.64 3.18
C GLN A 94 -17.13 16.07 2.06
N ASP A 95 -17.74 15.06 1.43
CA ASP A 95 -18.67 15.30 0.37
C ASP A 95 -19.98 15.81 0.86
N ASN A 96 -20.44 15.33 1.99
CA ASN A 96 -21.77 15.59 2.44
C ASN A 96 -21.79 16.64 3.49
N PRO A 97 -22.03 17.87 3.13
CA PRO A 97 -22.04 18.94 4.09
C PRO A 97 -23.19 18.85 5.09
N ALA A 98 -24.19 18.11 4.77
CA ALA A 98 -25.30 18.01 5.70
C ALA A 98 -24.89 17.30 6.97
N THR A 99 -23.89 16.43 6.88
CA THR A 99 -23.47 15.73 8.03
C THR A 99 -22.60 16.60 8.88
N GLU A 100 -21.78 17.40 8.23
CA GLU A 100 -20.85 18.21 8.96
C GLU A 100 -20.78 19.50 8.29
N GLU A 101 -21.67 20.34 8.58
CA GLU A 101 -21.74 21.56 7.85
C GLU A 101 -20.44 22.30 7.86
N SER A 102 -19.76 22.27 8.91
CA SER A 102 -18.56 23.07 8.96
C SER A 102 -17.47 22.50 8.12
N SER A 103 -17.49 21.21 7.94
CA SER A 103 -16.38 20.61 7.22
C SER A 103 -16.54 20.72 5.73
N SER A 104 -17.67 21.18 5.28
CA SER A 104 -17.86 21.26 3.85
C SER A 104 -17.21 22.49 3.25
N ILE A 105 -16.78 23.42 4.09
CA ILE A 105 -16.23 24.64 3.57
C ILE A 105 -14.76 24.50 3.29
N LEU A 106 -14.36 24.87 2.10
CA LEU A 106 -12.97 24.78 1.76
C LEU A 106 -12.18 25.88 2.44
N PRO A 107 -10.95 25.66 2.72
CA PRO A 107 -10.16 26.65 3.48
C PRO A 107 -10.10 28.02 2.87
N TRP A 108 -10.14 28.11 1.55
CA TRP A 108 -10.01 29.39 0.91
C TRP A 108 -11.33 30.03 0.59
N GLU A 109 -12.45 29.40 0.99
CA GLU A 109 -13.75 29.98 0.74
C GLU A 109 -14.26 30.63 1.97
N GLU A 110 -14.99 31.71 1.84
CA GLU A 110 -15.56 32.29 2.94
C GLU A 110 -16.78 31.61 3.29
N SER A 111 -17.10 31.51 4.46
CA SER A 111 -18.29 30.88 4.91
C SER A 111 -19.44 31.58 4.42
N LYS A 112 -20.07 31.09 3.50
CA LYS A 112 -21.11 31.71 3.01
C LYS A 112 -22.11 31.63 3.86
N ASP A 113 -22.05 30.93 4.51
CA ASP A 113 -22.91 30.83 5.33
C ASP A 113 -22.92 31.62 6.32
N ASP A 114 -22.29 32.08 6.44
CA ASP A 114 -22.24 32.78 7.45
C ASP A 114 -22.88 33.74 7.26
N SER A 115 -23.14 33.76 6.73
CA SER A 115 -23.60 34.32 6.49
C SER A 115 -24.56 34.17 6.27
N LYS A 116 -24.75 34.07 6.21
CA LYS A 116 -25.33 33.96 5.94
C LYS A 116 -25.76 34.14 6.07
#